data_ff3770dbcdf23bb8e95c83eb33c45dd9
#
_entry.id   ff3770dbcdf23bb8e95c83eb33c45dd9
#
_cell.length_a   1.000
_cell.length_b   1.000
_cell.length_c   1.000
_cell.angle_alpha   90.00
_cell.angle_beta   90.00
_cell.angle_gamma   90.00
#
_symmetry.space_group_name_H-M   'P 1'
#
loop_
_entity.id
_entity.type
_entity.pdbx_description
1 polymer ?
#
loop_
_entity_poly.entity_id
_entity_poly.type
_entity_poly.pdbx_seq_one_letter_code
_entity_poly.pdbx_strand_id
1 'polypeptide(L)'
;MKKTTWALAVTACIGFGVQASEWGYEGEHAPEHWGKVAPLCTEGKNQSPIDVAQSVEADLQPFTLNYQGQVVGLLNNGHTLQAIVSGNNPLQIDGKTFQLKQFHFHTPSENLLKGKQFPLEAHFVHADEQGNLAVVAVMYQVGSENPLLKALTADMPTKGNTAQLTQGIPLADWIPESKHYYRFNGSLTTPPCSEGVRWIVLKEPAHLSNQQEQQLSAVMGHNNRPVQPHNARFVLQAD
;
A
#
# COMPACT_ATOMS: atom_id res chain seq x y z
N MET A 1 21.37 73.38 -1.33
CA MET A 1 20.34 72.33 -1.38
C MET A 1 21.06 71.06 -1.89
N LYS A 2 21.39 70.11 -1.02
CA LYS A 2 22.04 68.84 -1.41
C LYS A 2 20.94 67.80 -1.53
N LYS A 3 20.77 67.23 -2.75
CA LYS A 3 19.85 66.12 -3.01
C LYS A 3 20.58 64.81 -2.69
N THR A 4 20.09 64.09 -1.68
CA THR A 4 20.59 62.78 -1.27
C THR A 4 19.74 61.75 -2.01
N THR A 5 20.34 61.01 -2.93
CA THR A 5 19.74 59.90 -3.67
C THR A 5 19.91 58.61 -2.85
N TRP A 6 18.79 57.97 -2.44
CA TRP A 6 18.76 56.67 -1.82
C TRP A 6 18.71 55.59 -2.88
N ALA A 7 19.69 54.74 -2.95
CA ALA A 7 19.69 53.54 -3.79
C ALA A 7 18.98 52.44 -3.01
N LEU A 8 17.83 51.92 -3.52
CA LEU A 8 17.21 50.70 -3.04
C LEU A 8 18.02 49.49 -3.56
N ALA A 9 18.63 48.77 -2.66
CA ALA A 9 19.20 47.43 -2.96
C ALA A 9 18.04 46.42 -2.95
N VAL A 10 17.69 45.87 -4.10
CA VAL A 10 16.75 44.74 -4.22
C VAL A 10 17.54 43.47 -3.97
N THR A 11 17.39 42.89 -2.78
CA THR A 11 17.94 41.58 -2.45
C THR A 11 17.06 40.52 -3.11
N ALA A 12 17.54 39.91 -4.18
CA ALA A 12 16.89 38.74 -4.79
C ALA A 12 17.06 37.54 -3.86
N CYS A 13 15.99 37.16 -3.15
CA CYS A 13 15.91 35.87 -2.47
C CYS A 13 15.83 34.76 -3.51
N ILE A 14 16.96 34.11 -3.78
CA ILE A 14 16.99 32.85 -4.52
C ILE A 14 16.37 31.79 -3.60
N GLY A 15 15.07 31.54 -3.75
CA GLY A 15 14.40 30.42 -3.14
C GLY A 15 14.96 29.12 -3.72
N PHE A 16 15.81 28.44 -2.97
CA PHE A 16 16.11 27.04 -3.26
C PHE A 16 14.81 26.27 -3.03
N GLY A 17 14.10 25.98 -4.11
CA GLY A 17 13.03 25.00 -4.09
C GLY A 17 13.65 23.66 -3.69
N VAL A 18 13.34 23.18 -2.50
CA VAL A 18 13.61 21.78 -2.14
C VAL A 18 12.73 20.95 -3.06
N GLN A 19 13.31 20.50 -4.15
CA GLN A 19 12.68 19.52 -5.02
C GLN A 19 12.64 18.24 -4.19
N ALA A 20 11.46 17.86 -3.71
CA ALA A 20 11.28 16.54 -3.10
C ALA A 20 11.81 15.53 -4.11
N SER A 21 12.83 14.76 -3.74
CA SER A 21 13.42 13.78 -4.63
C SER A 21 12.34 12.75 -4.96
N GLU A 22 12.05 12.62 -6.24
CA GLU A 22 11.03 11.73 -6.76
C GLU A 22 11.52 10.27 -6.60
N TRP A 23 10.64 9.38 -6.17
CA TRP A 23 10.89 7.95 -6.11
C TRP A 23 9.99 7.21 -7.09
N GLY A 24 10.37 6.02 -7.48
CA GLY A 24 9.62 5.19 -8.43
C GLY A 24 10.11 3.75 -8.37
N TYR A 25 9.81 3.00 -9.41
CA TYR A 25 10.15 1.57 -9.46
C TYR A 25 11.16 1.24 -10.57
N GLU A 26 11.65 2.24 -11.32
CA GLU A 26 12.56 2.05 -12.45
C GLU A 26 13.72 3.06 -12.43
N GLY A 27 14.85 2.64 -12.99
CA GLY A 27 16.01 3.50 -13.21
C GLY A 27 16.58 4.13 -11.94
N GLU A 28 16.90 5.40 -11.96
CA GLU A 28 17.49 6.12 -10.83
C GLU A 28 16.52 6.34 -9.65
N HIS A 29 15.23 6.10 -9.87
CA HIS A 29 14.17 6.21 -8.88
C HIS A 29 13.77 4.86 -8.26
N ALA A 30 14.38 3.75 -8.74
CA ALA A 30 14.06 2.38 -8.32
C ALA A 30 14.36 2.10 -6.84
N PRO A 31 13.78 1.02 -6.27
CA PRO A 31 13.86 0.71 -4.84
C PRO A 31 15.28 0.68 -4.25
N GLU A 32 16.28 0.26 -4.99
CA GLU A 32 17.69 0.25 -4.58
C GLU A 32 18.26 1.65 -4.31
N HIS A 33 17.59 2.68 -4.80
CA HIS A 33 17.99 4.09 -4.62
C HIS A 33 17.14 4.84 -3.59
N TRP A 34 16.09 4.22 -3.05
CA TRP A 34 15.18 4.88 -2.11
C TRP A 34 15.84 5.37 -0.82
N GLY A 35 16.98 4.78 -0.44
CA GLY A 35 17.77 5.29 0.69
C GLY A 35 18.25 6.73 0.53
N LYS A 36 18.37 7.23 -0.72
CA LYS A 36 18.72 8.62 -1.01
C LYS A 36 17.58 9.59 -0.68
N VAL A 37 16.34 9.10 -0.79
CA VAL A 37 15.10 9.87 -0.53
C VAL A 37 14.69 9.72 0.94
N ALA A 38 14.77 8.50 1.46
CA ALA A 38 14.38 8.13 2.81
C ALA A 38 15.37 7.10 3.36
N PRO A 39 16.30 7.48 4.24
CA PRO A 39 17.35 6.60 4.75
C PRO A 39 16.82 5.29 5.34
N LEU A 40 15.65 5.34 5.98
CA LEU A 40 15.03 4.17 6.60
C LEU A 40 14.73 3.05 5.60
N CYS A 41 14.55 3.36 4.30
CA CYS A 41 14.37 2.35 3.26
C CYS A 41 15.58 1.42 3.08
N THR A 42 16.77 1.87 3.48
CA THR A 42 18.03 1.08 3.42
C THR A 42 18.53 0.68 4.79
N GLU A 43 18.37 1.53 5.81
CA GLU A 43 18.93 1.31 7.14
C GLU A 43 17.99 0.54 8.07
N GLY A 44 16.68 0.54 7.76
CA GLY A 44 15.65 -0.13 8.55
C GLY A 44 15.90 -1.63 8.69
N LYS A 45 15.53 -2.19 9.83
CA LYS A 45 15.76 -3.61 10.15
C LYS A 45 14.48 -4.45 10.10
N ASN A 46 13.32 -3.78 10.14
CA ASN A 46 12.00 -4.42 10.07
C ASN A 46 11.25 -4.01 8.80
N GLN A 47 11.96 -4.02 7.68
CA GLN A 47 11.43 -3.58 6.41
C GLN A 47 10.46 -4.58 5.77
N SER A 48 9.50 -4.06 4.97
CA SER A 48 8.55 -4.80 4.14
C SER A 48 8.78 -4.48 2.66
N PRO A 49 8.37 -5.37 1.74
CA PRO A 49 7.72 -6.67 1.94
C PRO A 49 8.68 -7.75 2.39
N ILE A 50 8.15 -8.97 2.71
CA ILE A 50 8.96 -10.15 3.04
C ILE A 50 8.47 -11.39 2.30
N ASP A 51 9.32 -12.44 2.25
CA ASP A 51 8.85 -13.78 1.90
C ASP A 51 8.36 -14.48 3.17
N VAL A 52 7.08 -14.79 3.26
CA VAL A 52 6.49 -15.58 4.34
C VAL A 52 6.84 -17.06 4.10
N ALA A 53 8.13 -17.41 4.21
CA ALA A 53 8.67 -18.76 3.94
C ALA A 53 8.46 -19.68 5.13
N GLN A 54 8.61 -19.18 6.36
CA GLN A 54 8.45 -19.91 7.61
C GLN A 54 7.59 -19.11 8.58
N SER A 55 6.74 -19.79 9.31
CA SER A 55 5.88 -19.20 10.32
C SER A 55 5.77 -20.11 11.54
N VAL A 56 5.51 -19.49 12.68
CA VAL A 56 5.29 -20.16 13.97
C VAL A 56 3.82 -20.08 14.30
N GLU A 57 3.21 -21.20 14.60
CA GLU A 57 1.83 -21.24 15.11
C GLU A 57 1.76 -20.49 16.44
N ALA A 58 0.77 -19.63 16.57
CA ALA A 58 0.54 -18.84 17.76
C ALA A 58 -0.95 -18.73 18.04
N ASP A 59 -1.29 -18.75 19.32
CA ASP A 59 -2.66 -18.47 19.80
C ASP A 59 -2.92 -16.95 19.68
N LEU A 60 -3.15 -16.51 18.43
CA LEU A 60 -3.40 -15.12 18.11
C LEU A 60 -4.88 -14.81 18.34
N GLN A 61 -5.14 -13.68 19.01
CA GLN A 61 -6.50 -13.18 19.09
C GLN A 61 -7.01 -12.84 17.67
N PRO A 62 -8.25 -13.28 17.32
CA PRO A 62 -8.81 -12.99 16.02
C PRO A 62 -8.87 -11.48 15.77
N PHE A 63 -8.51 -11.06 14.57
CA PHE A 63 -8.85 -9.71 14.12
C PHE A 63 -10.29 -9.68 13.59
N THR A 64 -10.93 -8.52 13.67
CA THR A 64 -12.27 -8.31 13.10
C THR A 64 -12.25 -7.11 12.16
N LEU A 65 -12.91 -7.28 11.01
CA LEU A 65 -13.20 -6.21 10.06
C LEU A 65 -14.70 -5.94 10.08
N ASN A 66 -15.08 -4.73 10.45
CA ASN A 66 -16.48 -4.30 10.43
C ASN A 66 -16.65 -3.15 9.45
N TYR A 67 -16.49 -3.46 8.17
CA TYR A 67 -16.61 -2.50 7.09
C TYR A 67 -18.07 -2.20 6.78
N GLN A 68 -18.47 -0.96 6.96
CA GLN A 68 -19.82 -0.45 6.71
C GLN A 68 -19.85 0.52 5.51
N GLY A 69 -18.69 0.83 4.98
CA GLY A 69 -18.53 1.78 3.89
C GLY A 69 -18.45 1.13 2.52
N GLN A 70 -18.11 1.96 1.56
CA GLN A 70 -18.06 1.59 0.15
C GLN A 70 -16.78 2.14 -0.50
N VAL A 71 -16.34 1.48 -1.58
CA VAL A 71 -15.45 2.07 -2.56
C VAL A 71 -16.26 3.01 -3.44
N VAL A 72 -15.85 4.26 -3.52
CA VAL A 72 -16.58 5.32 -4.23
C VAL A 72 -15.81 5.88 -5.43
N GLY A 73 -14.56 5.50 -5.60
CA GLY A 73 -13.73 5.97 -6.70
C GLY A 73 -12.38 5.27 -6.75
N LEU A 74 -11.62 5.59 -7.80
CA LEU A 74 -10.29 5.08 -8.06
C LEU A 74 -9.37 6.25 -8.44
N LEU A 75 -8.23 6.38 -7.77
CA LEU A 75 -7.16 7.34 -8.04
C LEU A 75 -5.98 6.60 -8.67
N ASN A 76 -5.49 7.09 -9.79
CA ASN A 76 -4.16 6.73 -10.29
C ASN A 76 -3.16 7.79 -9.80
N ASN A 77 -2.45 7.52 -8.73
CA ASN A 77 -1.49 8.48 -8.15
C ASN A 77 -0.12 8.46 -8.84
N GLY A 78 0.04 7.68 -9.90
CA GLY A 78 1.29 7.53 -10.65
C GLY A 78 2.22 6.45 -10.13
N HIS A 79 1.92 5.86 -8.96
CA HIS A 79 2.65 4.73 -8.38
C HIS A 79 1.76 3.49 -8.28
N THR A 80 0.47 3.68 -8.11
CA THR A 80 -0.54 2.62 -8.00
C THR A 80 -1.93 3.12 -8.34
N LEU A 81 -2.84 2.18 -8.50
CA LEU A 81 -4.28 2.41 -8.46
C LEU A 81 -4.75 2.30 -7.01
N GLN A 82 -5.24 3.40 -6.45
CA GLN A 82 -5.71 3.51 -5.08
C GLN A 82 -7.22 3.69 -5.04
N ALA A 83 -7.91 2.81 -4.34
CA ALA A 83 -9.34 2.91 -4.12
C ALA A 83 -9.66 3.99 -3.08
N ILE A 84 -10.62 4.83 -3.40
CA ILE A 84 -11.18 5.85 -2.52
C ILE A 84 -12.34 5.23 -1.76
N VAL A 85 -12.27 5.28 -0.44
CA VAL A 85 -13.24 4.64 0.45
C VAL A 85 -14.07 5.67 1.21
N SER A 86 -15.31 5.31 1.55
CA SER A 86 -16.21 6.11 2.38
C SER A 86 -16.72 5.28 3.56
N GLY A 87 -17.34 5.96 4.53
CA GLY A 87 -17.98 5.34 5.68
C GLY A 87 -17.03 4.94 6.81
N ASN A 88 -17.58 4.22 7.80
CA ASN A 88 -16.86 3.75 8.97
C ASN A 88 -16.39 2.31 8.75
N ASN A 89 -15.08 2.07 8.76
CA ASN A 89 -14.48 0.80 8.35
C ASN A 89 -13.39 0.38 9.35
N PRO A 90 -13.75 0.00 10.58
CA PRO A 90 -12.78 -0.37 11.59
C PRO A 90 -12.21 -1.77 11.38
N LEU A 91 -10.92 -1.89 11.63
CA LEU A 91 -10.19 -3.12 11.95
C LEU A 91 -9.94 -3.13 13.46
N GLN A 92 -10.30 -4.22 14.12
CA GLN A 92 -9.93 -4.47 15.51
C GLN A 92 -8.89 -5.57 15.58
N ILE A 93 -7.77 -5.30 16.23
CA ILE A 93 -6.67 -6.24 16.44
C ILE A 93 -5.91 -5.86 17.73
N ASP A 94 -5.52 -6.83 18.54
CA ASP A 94 -4.78 -6.64 19.80
C ASP A 94 -5.46 -5.66 20.77
N GLY A 95 -6.78 -5.66 20.82
CA GLY A 95 -7.54 -4.73 21.65
C GLY A 95 -7.51 -3.28 21.18
N LYS A 96 -6.99 -3.00 19.97
CA LYS A 96 -6.93 -1.68 19.35
C LYS A 96 -7.84 -1.59 18.14
N THR A 97 -8.31 -0.38 17.87
CA THR A 97 -9.14 -0.08 16.69
C THR A 97 -8.35 0.80 15.73
N PHE A 98 -8.34 0.39 14.46
CA PHE A 98 -7.73 1.11 13.35
C PHE A 98 -8.80 1.40 12.30
N GLN A 99 -8.83 2.60 11.74
CA GLN A 99 -9.77 2.99 10.68
C GLN A 99 -9.12 2.83 9.31
N LEU A 100 -9.81 2.18 8.37
CA LEU A 100 -9.38 2.09 6.98
C LEU A 100 -9.25 3.48 6.39
N LYS A 101 -8.11 3.76 5.78
CA LYS A 101 -7.80 5.03 5.10
C LYS A 101 -7.96 4.91 3.59
N GLN A 102 -7.47 3.84 3.01
CA GLN A 102 -7.52 3.51 1.58
C GLN A 102 -7.07 2.06 1.38
N PHE A 103 -7.27 1.52 0.19
CA PHE A 103 -6.52 0.36 -0.26
C PHE A 103 -5.99 0.57 -1.68
N HIS A 104 -4.92 -0.13 -2.02
CA HIS A 104 -4.23 0.01 -3.30
C HIS A 104 -3.63 -1.31 -3.73
N PHE A 105 -3.10 -1.35 -4.96
CA PHE A 105 -2.69 -2.59 -5.59
C PHE A 105 -1.22 -2.57 -6.01
N HIS A 106 -0.62 -3.76 -6.00
CA HIS A 106 0.72 -4.02 -6.52
C HIS A 106 0.68 -5.14 -7.55
N THR A 107 1.37 -4.92 -8.68
CA THR A 107 1.58 -5.90 -9.76
C THR A 107 3.07 -6.05 -10.06
N PRO A 108 3.65 -7.25 -9.87
CA PRO A 108 3.14 -8.40 -9.12
C PRO A 108 3.06 -8.12 -7.61
N SER A 109 2.71 -9.14 -6.82
CA SER A 109 2.66 -9.02 -5.36
C SER A 109 4.01 -8.60 -4.78
N GLU A 110 3.97 -7.84 -3.69
CA GLU A 110 5.15 -7.44 -2.94
C GLU A 110 5.61 -8.54 -1.98
N ASN A 111 4.69 -9.04 -1.13
CA ASN A 111 5.00 -10.19 -0.29
C ASN A 111 5.01 -11.48 -1.12
N LEU A 112 5.84 -12.43 -0.71
CA LEU A 112 5.82 -13.79 -1.20
C LEU A 112 5.23 -14.71 -0.14
N LEU A 113 4.54 -15.77 -0.57
CA LEU A 113 4.13 -16.85 0.31
C LEU A 113 4.88 -18.13 -0.05
N LYS A 114 5.84 -18.53 0.79
CA LYS A 114 6.72 -19.69 0.59
C LYS A 114 7.42 -19.65 -0.78
N GLY A 115 7.99 -18.49 -1.10
CA GLY A 115 8.68 -18.22 -2.36
C GLY A 115 7.76 -17.98 -3.57
N LYS A 116 6.44 -18.14 -3.41
CA LYS A 116 5.48 -17.90 -4.50
C LYS A 116 5.11 -16.42 -4.57
N GLN A 117 5.31 -15.80 -5.73
CA GLN A 117 4.80 -14.49 -6.07
C GLN A 117 3.41 -14.61 -6.73
N PHE A 118 2.51 -13.69 -6.42
CA PHE A 118 1.18 -13.64 -7.00
C PHE A 118 1.08 -12.53 -8.04
N PRO A 119 0.17 -12.63 -9.02
CA PRO A 119 0.03 -11.58 -10.05
C PRO A 119 -0.45 -10.24 -9.52
N LEU A 120 -1.16 -10.22 -8.38
CA LEU A 120 -1.67 -8.98 -7.76
C LEU A 120 -1.72 -9.14 -6.25
N GLU A 121 -1.44 -8.06 -5.53
CA GLU A 121 -1.67 -7.93 -4.08
C GLU A 121 -2.40 -6.62 -3.80
N ALA A 122 -3.40 -6.66 -2.91
CA ALA A 122 -4.07 -5.47 -2.41
C ALA A 122 -3.69 -5.21 -0.96
N HIS A 123 -3.36 -3.95 -0.63
CA HIS A 123 -3.01 -3.49 0.72
C HIS A 123 -4.11 -2.59 1.27
N PHE A 124 -4.85 -3.05 2.28
CA PHE A 124 -5.85 -2.28 3.00
C PHE A 124 -5.18 -1.59 4.19
N VAL A 125 -4.93 -0.30 4.05
CA VAL A 125 -4.15 0.49 5.00
C VAL A 125 -5.06 1.14 6.03
N HIS A 126 -4.84 0.82 7.30
CA HIS A 126 -5.59 1.34 8.45
C HIS A 126 -4.66 2.14 9.35
N ALA A 127 -5.21 3.13 10.04
CA ALA A 127 -4.51 3.89 11.07
C ALA A 127 -5.36 4.04 12.33
N ASP A 128 -4.71 3.98 13.51
CA ASP A 128 -5.34 4.36 14.78
C ASP A 128 -5.30 5.89 14.98
N GLU A 129 -5.86 6.38 16.09
CA GLU A 129 -5.89 7.80 16.42
C GLU A 129 -4.49 8.40 16.69
N GLN A 130 -3.52 7.56 17.02
CA GLN A 130 -2.13 7.96 17.24
C GLN A 130 -1.28 7.90 15.96
N GLY A 131 -1.88 7.47 14.83
CA GLY A 131 -1.19 7.32 13.55
C GLY A 131 -0.41 6.02 13.40
N ASN A 132 -0.54 5.06 14.33
CA ASN A 132 0.02 3.72 14.12
C ASN A 132 -0.71 3.01 12.99
N LEU A 133 0.01 2.21 12.21
CA LEU A 133 -0.53 1.57 11.02
C LEU A 133 -0.74 0.07 11.21
N ALA A 134 -1.81 -0.42 10.59
CA ALA A 134 -2.05 -1.83 10.35
C ALA A 134 -2.46 -2.03 8.89
N VAL A 135 -1.89 -3.04 8.23
CA VAL A 135 -2.19 -3.37 6.84
C VAL A 135 -2.72 -4.80 6.74
N VAL A 136 -3.87 -4.95 6.09
CA VAL A 136 -4.36 -6.27 5.68
C VAL A 136 -4.00 -6.44 4.20
N ALA A 137 -3.25 -7.50 3.89
CA ALA A 137 -2.83 -7.84 2.55
C ALA A 137 -3.65 -9.02 2.01
N VAL A 138 -4.17 -8.86 0.79
CA VAL A 138 -4.93 -9.89 0.07
C VAL A 138 -4.18 -10.21 -1.21
N MET A 139 -3.75 -11.46 -1.35
CA MET A 139 -3.17 -11.98 -2.58
C MET A 139 -4.26 -12.31 -3.59
N TYR A 140 -3.96 -12.15 -4.88
CA TYR A 140 -4.83 -12.60 -5.96
C TYR A 140 -4.09 -13.60 -6.84
N GLN A 141 -4.76 -14.67 -7.21
CA GLN A 141 -4.25 -15.65 -8.16
C GLN A 141 -5.10 -15.72 -9.42
N VAL A 142 -4.50 -16.15 -10.52
CA VAL A 142 -5.23 -16.34 -11.76
C VAL A 142 -6.33 -17.39 -11.58
N GLY A 143 -7.53 -17.06 -12.02
CA GLY A 143 -8.72 -17.88 -11.90
C GLY A 143 -9.92 -17.27 -12.63
N SER A 144 -11.09 -17.31 -12.00
CA SER A 144 -12.30 -16.66 -12.51
C SER A 144 -12.19 -15.14 -12.52
N GLU A 145 -12.96 -14.49 -13.39
CA GLU A 145 -13.13 -13.04 -13.39
C GLU A 145 -13.62 -12.57 -12.00
N ASN A 146 -12.99 -11.53 -11.48
CA ASN A 146 -13.41 -10.89 -10.23
C ASN A 146 -14.39 -9.75 -10.55
N PRO A 147 -15.65 -9.85 -10.11
CA PRO A 147 -16.65 -8.83 -10.42
C PRO A 147 -16.37 -7.47 -9.77
N LEU A 148 -15.70 -7.46 -8.59
CA LEU A 148 -15.36 -6.21 -7.89
C LEU A 148 -14.24 -5.48 -8.64
N LEU A 149 -13.19 -6.19 -9.05
CA LEU A 149 -12.12 -5.62 -9.88
C LEU A 149 -12.69 -5.12 -11.22
N LYS A 150 -13.61 -5.89 -11.86
CA LYS A 150 -14.27 -5.46 -13.09
C LYS A 150 -15.04 -4.15 -12.90
N ALA A 151 -15.82 -4.03 -11.84
CA ALA A 151 -16.56 -2.81 -11.54
C ALA A 151 -15.64 -1.63 -11.22
N LEU A 152 -14.56 -1.86 -10.45
CA LEU A 152 -13.61 -0.83 -10.06
C LEU A 152 -12.81 -0.31 -11.26
N THR A 153 -12.44 -1.18 -12.19
CA THR A 153 -11.56 -0.86 -13.34
C THR A 153 -12.30 -0.57 -14.62
N ALA A 154 -13.64 -0.46 -14.58
CA ALA A 154 -14.46 -0.15 -15.76
C ALA A 154 -14.08 1.19 -16.40
N ASP A 155 -13.65 2.16 -15.59
CA ASP A 155 -13.17 3.46 -16.04
C ASP A 155 -11.87 3.78 -15.25
N MET A 156 -10.74 3.27 -15.74
CA MET A 156 -9.44 3.48 -15.09
C MET A 156 -8.91 4.89 -15.37
N PRO A 157 -8.63 5.69 -14.32
CA PRO A 157 -8.12 7.04 -14.49
C PRO A 157 -6.69 7.04 -15.02
N THR A 158 -6.37 8.02 -15.86
CA THR A 158 -5.00 8.30 -16.26
C THR A 158 -4.19 8.83 -15.07
N LYS A 159 -2.86 8.74 -15.15
CA LYS A 159 -1.93 9.19 -14.08
C LYS A 159 -2.27 10.59 -13.58
N GLY A 160 -2.36 10.75 -12.26
CA GLY A 160 -2.69 11.99 -11.56
C GLY A 160 -4.19 12.29 -11.47
N ASN A 161 -5.06 11.45 -12.05
CA ASN A 161 -6.50 11.67 -12.09
C ASN A 161 -7.28 10.67 -11.23
N THR A 162 -8.54 11.02 -10.98
CA THR A 162 -9.50 10.21 -10.23
C THR A 162 -10.73 9.92 -11.09
N ALA A 163 -11.20 8.70 -11.08
CA ALA A 163 -12.51 8.29 -11.58
C ALA A 163 -13.47 8.05 -10.41
N GLN A 164 -14.67 8.60 -10.48
CA GLN A 164 -15.72 8.33 -9.49
C GLN A 164 -16.58 7.16 -9.98
N LEU A 165 -16.91 6.25 -9.08
CA LEU A 165 -17.84 5.18 -9.39
C LEU A 165 -19.28 5.70 -9.43
N THR A 166 -20.05 5.32 -10.43
CA THR A 166 -21.48 5.65 -10.53
C THR A 166 -22.30 5.00 -9.42
N GLN A 167 -21.84 3.84 -8.94
CA GLN A 167 -22.40 3.11 -7.81
C GLN A 167 -21.27 2.63 -6.91
N GLY A 168 -21.38 2.89 -5.62
CA GLY A 168 -20.41 2.42 -4.63
C GLY A 168 -20.40 0.89 -4.53
N ILE A 169 -19.22 0.31 -4.30
CA ILE A 169 -19.02 -1.12 -4.11
C ILE A 169 -18.83 -1.36 -2.62
N PRO A 170 -19.62 -2.24 -1.96
CA PRO A 170 -19.47 -2.53 -0.54
C PRO A 170 -18.03 -2.98 -0.21
N LEU A 171 -17.44 -2.37 0.80
CA LEU A 171 -16.07 -2.70 1.22
C LEU A 171 -15.92 -4.10 1.78
N ALA A 172 -16.95 -4.60 2.46
CA ALA A 172 -16.92 -5.94 3.05
C ALA A 172 -16.66 -7.05 2.02
N ASP A 173 -17.10 -6.84 0.77
CA ASP A 173 -17.00 -7.83 -0.29
C ASP A 173 -15.55 -8.00 -0.82
N TRP A 174 -14.64 -7.07 -0.50
CA TRP A 174 -13.24 -7.09 -0.96
C TRP A 174 -12.33 -8.01 -0.16
N ILE A 175 -12.76 -8.43 1.02
CA ILE A 175 -11.96 -9.28 1.91
C ILE A 175 -12.50 -10.71 1.86
N PRO A 176 -11.67 -11.72 1.57
CA PRO A 176 -12.06 -13.12 1.69
C PRO A 176 -12.67 -13.46 3.05
N GLU A 177 -13.62 -14.37 3.08
CA GLU A 177 -14.29 -14.81 4.33
C GLU A 177 -13.32 -15.51 5.29
N SER A 178 -12.33 -16.21 4.76
CA SER A 178 -11.31 -16.89 5.55
C SER A 178 -10.54 -15.90 6.40
N LYS A 179 -10.34 -16.30 7.65
CA LYS A 179 -9.60 -15.51 8.64
C LYS A 179 -8.26 -16.12 8.99
N HIS A 180 -7.81 -17.12 8.24
CA HIS A 180 -6.45 -17.67 8.38
C HIS A 180 -5.43 -16.67 7.83
N TYR A 181 -4.44 -16.33 8.62
CA TYR A 181 -3.51 -15.27 8.26
C TYR A 181 -2.11 -15.47 8.83
N TYR A 182 -1.17 -14.81 8.19
CA TYR A 182 0.16 -14.58 8.72
C TYR A 182 0.24 -13.19 9.31
N ARG A 183 1.05 -13.06 10.36
CA ARG A 183 1.24 -11.81 11.07
C ARG A 183 2.72 -11.54 11.33
N PHE A 184 3.15 -10.30 11.07
CA PHE A 184 4.48 -9.82 11.40
C PHE A 184 4.49 -8.30 11.58
N ASN A 185 5.54 -7.79 12.22
CA ASN A 185 5.81 -6.36 12.27
C ASN A 185 6.76 -5.99 11.12
N GLY A 186 6.39 -4.96 10.37
CA GLY A 186 7.13 -4.52 9.21
C GLY A 186 7.12 -3.01 9.03
N SER A 187 7.18 -2.58 7.80
CA SER A 187 7.22 -1.17 7.41
C SER A 187 6.19 -0.84 6.33
N LEU A 188 6.09 0.44 5.98
CA LEU A 188 5.59 0.83 4.67
C LEU A 188 6.52 0.25 3.59
N THR A 189 5.95 -0.17 2.46
CA THR A 189 6.69 -0.73 1.33
C THR A 189 7.17 0.33 0.34
N THR A 190 6.85 1.59 0.59
CA THR A 190 7.27 2.75 -0.20
C THR A 190 7.89 3.81 0.70
N PRO A 191 8.70 4.73 0.18
CA PRO A 191 9.19 5.85 0.96
C PRO A 191 8.05 6.58 1.72
N PRO A 192 8.23 6.89 3.01
CA PRO A 192 9.48 6.91 3.77
C PRO A 192 9.88 5.58 4.44
N CYS A 193 9.27 4.44 4.12
CA CYS A 193 9.59 3.10 4.64
C CYS A 193 9.50 3.00 6.18
N SER A 194 8.62 3.79 6.80
CA SER A 194 8.44 3.85 8.25
C SER A 194 8.09 2.48 8.82
N GLU A 195 8.82 2.07 9.85
CA GLU A 195 8.63 0.81 10.56
C GLU A 195 7.50 0.89 11.61
N GLY A 196 7.14 -0.24 12.21
CA GLY A 196 6.08 -0.33 13.21
C GLY A 196 4.71 -0.65 12.62
N VAL A 197 4.64 -0.99 11.34
CA VAL A 197 3.41 -1.41 10.67
C VAL A 197 3.07 -2.84 11.07
N ARG A 198 1.82 -3.06 11.51
CA ARG A 198 1.24 -4.38 11.78
C ARG A 198 0.75 -4.98 10.48
N TRP A 199 1.39 -6.04 10.01
CA TRP A 199 0.99 -6.77 8.82
C TRP A 199 0.14 -7.98 9.15
N ILE A 200 -0.97 -8.10 8.43
CA ILE A 200 -1.88 -9.24 8.42
C ILE A 200 -1.96 -9.68 6.96
N VAL A 201 -1.37 -10.81 6.62
CA VAL A 201 -1.39 -11.34 5.24
C VAL A 201 -2.33 -12.54 5.21
N LEU A 202 -3.43 -12.44 4.47
CA LEU A 202 -4.40 -13.51 4.38
C LEU A 202 -3.81 -14.71 3.65
N LYS A 203 -4.07 -15.92 4.17
CA LYS A 203 -3.53 -17.16 3.59
C LYS A 203 -4.25 -17.55 2.29
N GLU A 204 -5.55 -17.25 2.22
CA GLU A 204 -6.37 -17.58 1.06
C GLU A 204 -6.39 -16.45 0.05
N PRO A 205 -5.91 -16.69 -1.19
CA PRO A 205 -5.94 -15.69 -2.23
C PRO A 205 -7.35 -15.53 -2.81
N ALA A 206 -7.68 -14.29 -3.16
CA ALA A 206 -8.78 -14.00 -4.06
C ALA A 206 -8.40 -14.40 -5.51
N HIS A 207 -9.35 -14.28 -6.44
CA HIS A 207 -9.11 -14.60 -7.85
C HIS A 207 -9.23 -13.35 -8.72
N LEU A 208 -8.50 -13.38 -9.85
CA LEU A 208 -8.68 -12.46 -10.96
C LEU A 208 -8.46 -13.22 -12.28
N SER A 209 -9.09 -12.78 -13.38
CA SER A 209 -8.82 -13.36 -14.69
C SER A 209 -7.47 -12.88 -15.25
N ASN A 210 -6.89 -13.63 -16.20
CA ASN A 210 -5.71 -13.20 -16.94
C ASN A 210 -5.90 -11.83 -17.60
N GLN A 211 -7.10 -11.53 -18.09
CA GLN A 211 -7.40 -10.24 -18.71
C GLN A 211 -7.33 -9.10 -17.68
N GLN A 212 -7.87 -9.30 -16.46
CA GLN A 212 -7.81 -8.31 -15.39
C GLN A 212 -6.37 -8.08 -14.92
N GLU A 213 -5.58 -9.13 -14.78
CA GLU A 213 -4.16 -9.01 -14.46
C GLU A 213 -3.43 -8.15 -15.50
N GLN A 214 -3.59 -8.47 -16.80
CA GLN A 214 -2.96 -7.72 -17.89
C GLN A 214 -3.41 -6.26 -17.93
N GLN A 215 -4.68 -5.97 -17.70
CA GLN A 215 -5.20 -4.60 -17.64
C GLN A 215 -4.60 -3.79 -16.49
N LEU A 216 -4.54 -4.36 -15.30
CA LEU A 216 -3.98 -3.72 -14.13
C LEU A 216 -2.48 -3.51 -14.27
N SER A 217 -1.75 -4.53 -14.72
CA SER A 217 -0.31 -4.48 -14.96
C SER A 217 0.05 -3.45 -16.05
N ALA A 218 -0.75 -3.33 -17.11
CA ALA A 218 -0.53 -2.33 -18.17
C ALA A 218 -0.64 -0.88 -17.65
N VAL A 219 -1.45 -0.63 -16.62
CA VAL A 219 -1.64 0.72 -16.04
C VAL A 219 -0.61 1.03 -14.95
N MET A 220 -0.31 0.05 -14.09
CA MET A 220 0.56 0.26 -12.93
C MET A 220 2.03 -0.07 -13.20
N GLY A 221 2.32 -0.89 -14.24
CA GLY A 221 3.65 -1.47 -14.43
C GLY A 221 4.02 -2.44 -13.30
N HIS A 222 5.30 -2.69 -13.13
CA HIS A 222 5.84 -3.40 -11.96
C HIS A 222 6.04 -2.40 -10.84
N ASN A 223 5.11 -2.35 -9.89
CA ASN A 223 5.11 -1.41 -8.77
C ASN A 223 5.29 -2.13 -7.43
N ASN A 224 6.16 -3.12 -7.41
CA ASN A 224 6.48 -3.90 -6.22
C ASN A 224 7.92 -3.67 -5.76
N ARG A 225 8.11 -3.41 -4.47
CA ARG A 225 9.44 -3.39 -3.85
C ARG A 225 9.96 -4.81 -3.72
N PRO A 226 11.27 -5.08 -3.95
CA PRO A 226 11.86 -6.38 -3.65
C PRO A 226 11.70 -6.78 -2.18
N VAL A 227 11.63 -8.10 -1.92
CA VAL A 227 11.55 -8.62 -0.55
C VAL A 227 12.75 -8.21 0.28
N GLN A 228 12.49 -7.94 1.55
CA GLN A 228 13.46 -7.49 2.54
C GLN A 228 13.84 -8.62 3.50
N PRO A 229 15.05 -8.60 4.09
CA PRO A 229 15.48 -9.62 5.04
C PRO A 229 14.54 -9.71 6.25
N HIS A 230 14.29 -10.90 6.72
CA HIS A 230 13.54 -11.13 7.97
C HIS A 230 14.28 -10.58 9.19
N ASN A 231 15.61 -10.61 9.16
CA ASN A 231 16.44 -10.34 10.32
C ASN A 231 16.02 -11.19 11.53
N ALA A 232 15.78 -10.58 12.70
CA ALA A 232 15.35 -11.29 13.90
C ALA A 232 13.82 -11.42 14.05
N ARG A 233 13.03 -11.13 13.00
CA ARG A 233 11.58 -11.19 13.06
C ARG A 233 11.06 -12.61 12.91
N PHE A 234 10.04 -12.93 13.71
CA PHE A 234 9.21 -14.10 13.48
C PHE A 234 7.96 -13.69 12.70
N VAL A 235 7.53 -14.59 11.80
CA VAL A 235 6.19 -14.55 11.24
C VAL A 235 5.33 -15.50 12.07
N LEU A 236 4.25 -15.01 12.62
CA LEU A 236 3.27 -15.79 13.32
C LEU A 236 2.16 -16.21 12.36
N GLN A 237 1.51 -17.33 12.62
CA GLN A 237 0.32 -17.73 11.88
C GLN A 237 -0.83 -18.08 12.82
N ALA A 238 -2.05 -17.79 12.38
CA ALA A 238 -3.30 -18.27 12.94
C ALA A 238 -4.02 -19.13 11.89
N ASP A 239 -4.57 -20.25 12.34
CA ASP A 239 -5.38 -21.18 11.56
C ASP A 239 -6.83 -21.16 12.05
#